data_c728116c078b60e6e1741a361a359a59
#
_entry.id   c728116c078b60e6e1741a361a359a59
#
_cell.length_a   1.000
_cell.length_b   1.000
_cell.length_c   1.000
_cell.angle_alpha   90.00
_cell.angle_beta   90.00
_cell.angle_gamma   90.00
#
_symmetry.space_group_name_H-M   'P 1'
#
loop_
_entity.id
_entity.type
_entity.pdbx_description
1 polymer ?
#
loop_
_entity_poly.entity_id
_entity_poly.type
_entity_poly.pdbx_seq_one_letter_code
_entity_poly.pdbx_strand_id
1 'polypeptide(L)'
;EFRPEDAVTREFAAQTMNAMLGFVPETDSYTYQDTADVTYKEAAQVAIDRGWVTVSGDKFLPGQSLTTKEHDAMIADAKQALSDAQIETGKENTCTFASGVVIVPEGTAVSIDVDGTVMIENCPVTITQGTTFAVYVNDIAMAYKAKSVQKEGTTTYITTSDAEDGAVLNVDQQGELDVDLTEFVPADEETYVVNNVAVTESKTRGISYDGNTLRADKTISISDDVTATVNVVISNMKVNYRLKNNDYYFTVSGDMEYSCNVKGDAFKDINHTLTLGAVPLGGIGMLTLAMEYNLSGEATLTVEKEFEAGFAYSDGFRVVGNSRKKGFSFSAEADLTTGVVLSAKATLGIVSGDISAKAGARMNIKYVRYSSGTPAYCVSQAAYLYASVGASAKIGVGILSKTFSKSIEIWGKDNSPVRVYYHIEDGVLRTSCTRGKEFIAQGGWTSYWTSPSSRYFNPAGAGSYFDAGAGAGGAIVPIYTYTLDDANRATITGYSGNATALYIPGEIDG
;
A
#
# COMPACT_ATOMS: atom_id res chain seq x y z
N GLU A 1 -16.47 3.65 -21.53
CA GLU A 1 -16.37 4.13 -22.91
C GLU A 1 -15.59 5.44 -22.91
N PHE A 2 -14.48 5.52 -23.64
CA PHE A 2 -13.72 6.76 -23.81
C PHE A 2 -14.49 7.70 -24.73
N ARG A 3 -14.85 8.90 -24.21
CA ARG A 3 -15.61 9.92 -24.95
C ARG A 3 -14.80 11.20 -25.03
N PRO A 4 -13.90 11.30 -26.00
CA PRO A 4 -12.99 12.44 -26.12
C PRO A 4 -13.70 13.76 -26.42
N GLU A 5 -14.93 13.69 -26.92
CA GLU A 5 -15.74 14.88 -27.25
C GLU A 5 -16.54 15.42 -26.06
N ASP A 6 -16.66 14.65 -24.96
CA ASP A 6 -17.41 15.10 -23.79
C ASP A 6 -16.57 16.08 -22.96
N ALA A 7 -17.18 17.18 -22.55
CA ALA A 7 -16.50 18.13 -21.67
C ALA A 7 -16.22 17.50 -20.30
N VAL A 8 -15.01 17.69 -19.80
CA VAL A 8 -14.62 17.24 -18.45
C VAL A 8 -15.38 18.02 -17.41
N THR A 9 -16.03 17.32 -16.48
CA THR A 9 -16.74 17.95 -15.37
C THR A 9 -15.80 18.27 -14.21
N ARG A 10 -16.19 19.23 -13.36
CA ARG A 10 -15.45 19.61 -12.15
C ARG A 10 -15.18 18.41 -11.23
N GLU A 11 -16.21 17.60 -10.99
CA GLU A 11 -16.09 16.44 -10.10
C GLU A 11 -15.13 15.40 -10.66
N PHE A 12 -15.23 15.09 -11.95
CA PHE A 12 -14.31 14.15 -12.60
C PHE A 12 -12.86 14.64 -12.55
N ALA A 13 -12.63 15.92 -12.84
CA ALA A 13 -11.31 16.53 -12.78
C ALA A 13 -10.76 16.53 -11.35
N ALA A 14 -11.55 16.98 -10.37
CA ALA A 14 -11.17 17.00 -8.96
C ALA A 14 -10.80 15.59 -8.45
N GLN A 15 -11.63 14.59 -8.76
CA GLN A 15 -11.38 13.20 -8.38
C GLN A 15 -10.09 12.67 -9.02
N THR A 16 -9.90 12.89 -10.32
CA THR A 16 -8.73 12.41 -11.04
C THR A 16 -7.45 13.04 -10.50
N MET A 17 -7.45 14.36 -10.33
CA MET A 17 -6.29 15.08 -9.80
C MET A 17 -5.98 14.70 -8.36
N ASN A 18 -7.01 14.60 -7.50
CA ASN A 18 -6.79 14.24 -6.11
C ASN A 18 -6.34 12.79 -5.94
N ALA A 19 -6.85 11.86 -6.75
CA ALA A 19 -6.39 10.47 -6.76
C ALA A 19 -4.90 10.37 -7.17
N MET A 20 -4.44 11.25 -8.07
CA MET A 20 -3.06 11.30 -8.54
C MET A 20 -2.12 12.01 -7.55
N LEU A 21 -2.58 13.10 -6.93
CA LEU A 21 -1.73 13.95 -6.09
C LEU A 21 -1.79 13.62 -4.58
N GLY A 22 -2.86 12.96 -4.12
CA GLY A 22 -3.01 12.48 -2.74
C GLY A 22 -3.25 13.57 -1.69
N PHE A 23 -3.75 14.77 -2.07
CA PHE A 23 -4.07 15.81 -1.12
C PHE A 23 -5.18 15.42 -0.15
N VAL A 24 -5.15 16.01 1.03
CA VAL A 24 -6.10 15.82 2.11
C VAL A 24 -6.88 17.11 2.32
N PRO A 25 -8.20 17.07 2.53
CA PRO A 25 -8.96 18.27 2.91
C PRO A 25 -8.35 18.96 4.13
N GLU A 26 -8.35 20.28 4.12
CA GLU A 26 -7.83 21.08 5.25
C GLU A 26 -8.78 21.07 6.46
N THR A 27 -10.05 20.74 6.23
CA THR A 27 -11.12 20.71 7.23
C THR A 27 -11.82 19.35 7.28
N ASP A 28 -12.29 18.95 8.46
CA ASP A 28 -13.07 17.72 8.67
C ASP A 28 -14.52 17.84 8.16
N SER A 29 -14.96 19.02 7.77
CA SER A 29 -16.32 19.30 7.28
C SER A 29 -16.29 19.90 5.88
N TYR A 30 -17.28 19.54 5.07
CA TYR A 30 -17.43 20.11 3.72
C TYR A 30 -17.93 21.54 3.78
N THR A 31 -17.27 22.44 3.05
CA THR A 31 -17.56 23.88 3.05
C THR A 31 -18.54 24.31 1.95
N TYR A 32 -19.13 23.37 1.21
CA TYR A 32 -20.09 23.61 0.13
C TYR A 32 -21.44 22.96 0.43
N GLN A 33 -22.54 23.50 -0.13
CA GLN A 33 -23.90 23.12 0.23
C GLN A 33 -24.51 21.98 -0.56
N ASP A 34 -24.08 21.73 -1.81
CA ASP A 34 -24.60 20.69 -2.69
C ASP A 34 -23.94 19.32 -2.50
N THR A 35 -23.61 18.98 -1.24
CA THR A 35 -22.94 17.72 -0.88
C THR A 35 -23.73 16.46 -1.25
N ALA A 36 -25.06 16.57 -1.39
CA ALA A 36 -25.91 15.46 -1.81
C ALA A 36 -25.72 15.09 -3.29
N ASP A 37 -25.34 16.07 -4.11
CA ASP A 37 -25.14 15.92 -5.55
C ASP A 37 -23.72 15.50 -5.92
N VAL A 38 -22.78 15.50 -4.94
CA VAL A 38 -21.37 15.19 -5.12
C VAL A 38 -21.10 13.75 -4.68
N THR A 39 -20.53 12.95 -5.58
CA THR A 39 -20.13 11.56 -5.33
C THR A 39 -18.80 11.49 -4.58
N TYR A 40 -17.79 12.28 -5.04
CA TYR A 40 -16.43 12.31 -4.50
C TYR A 40 -16.20 13.52 -3.60
N LYS A 41 -16.84 13.51 -2.44
CA LYS A 41 -16.92 14.68 -1.55
C LYS A 41 -15.59 15.22 -1.06
N GLU A 42 -14.66 14.31 -0.72
CA GLU A 42 -13.31 14.71 -0.30
C GLU A 42 -12.53 15.38 -1.43
N ALA A 43 -12.58 14.82 -2.64
CA ALA A 43 -11.90 15.41 -3.79
C ALA A 43 -12.48 16.78 -4.16
N ALA A 44 -13.80 16.97 -4.01
CA ALA A 44 -14.44 18.27 -4.18
C ALA A 44 -13.97 19.28 -3.12
N GLN A 45 -13.85 18.87 -1.84
CA GLN A 45 -13.32 19.73 -0.80
C GLN A 45 -11.86 20.10 -1.06
N VAL A 46 -11.01 19.13 -1.41
CA VAL A 46 -9.63 19.40 -1.82
C VAL A 46 -9.55 20.40 -2.97
N ALA A 47 -10.40 20.25 -3.99
CA ALA A 47 -10.42 21.18 -5.13
C ALA A 47 -10.79 22.62 -4.72
N ILE A 48 -11.60 22.77 -3.68
CA ILE A 48 -11.95 24.08 -3.09
C ILE A 48 -10.78 24.60 -2.25
N ASP A 49 -10.25 23.80 -1.34
CA ASP A 49 -9.15 24.17 -0.44
C ASP A 49 -7.88 24.58 -1.22
N ARG A 50 -7.59 23.87 -2.31
CA ARG A 50 -6.46 24.16 -3.21
C ARG A 50 -6.74 25.31 -4.20
N GLY A 51 -7.96 25.85 -4.23
CA GLY A 51 -8.33 26.88 -5.19
C GLY A 51 -8.40 26.40 -6.65
N TRP A 52 -8.47 25.09 -6.87
CA TRP A 52 -8.67 24.53 -8.22
C TRP A 52 -10.02 24.92 -8.79
N VAL A 53 -11.03 24.98 -7.93
CA VAL A 53 -12.40 25.33 -8.28
C VAL A 53 -12.89 26.45 -7.39
N THR A 54 -13.54 27.45 -7.98
CA THR A 54 -14.21 28.50 -7.23
C THR A 54 -15.68 28.14 -7.04
N VAL A 55 -16.12 28.07 -5.79
CA VAL A 55 -17.55 27.85 -5.48
C VAL A 55 -18.41 29.01 -5.98
N SER A 56 -19.59 28.69 -6.47
CA SER A 56 -20.55 29.66 -6.92
C SER A 56 -21.81 29.63 -6.04
N GLY A 57 -22.02 30.66 -5.22
CA GLY A 57 -23.11 30.67 -4.26
C GLY A 57 -23.07 29.52 -3.26
N ASP A 58 -21.87 29.24 -2.74
CA ASP A 58 -21.58 28.15 -1.81
C ASP A 58 -21.84 26.74 -2.38
N LYS A 59 -21.79 26.57 -3.71
CA LYS A 59 -21.97 25.28 -4.38
C LYS A 59 -20.75 24.90 -5.19
N PHE A 60 -20.42 23.60 -5.16
CA PHE A 60 -19.34 23.01 -5.95
C PHE A 60 -19.73 22.81 -7.41
N LEU A 61 -20.99 22.48 -7.68
CA LEU A 61 -21.56 22.21 -9.02
C LEU A 61 -20.83 21.08 -9.76
N PRO A 62 -20.96 19.82 -9.30
CA PRO A 62 -20.16 18.67 -9.77
C PRO A 62 -20.25 18.43 -11.27
N GLY A 63 -21.42 18.61 -11.88
CA GLY A 63 -21.67 18.43 -13.32
C GLY A 63 -21.26 19.60 -14.20
N GLN A 64 -20.76 20.71 -13.64
CA GLN A 64 -20.31 21.84 -14.45
C GLN A 64 -19.03 21.49 -15.19
N SER A 65 -18.94 21.93 -16.46
CA SER A 65 -17.71 21.78 -17.26
C SER A 65 -16.55 22.55 -16.64
N LEU A 66 -15.37 21.91 -16.61
CA LEU A 66 -14.14 22.52 -16.14
C LEU A 66 -13.76 23.71 -17.02
N THR A 67 -13.42 24.84 -16.40
CA THR A 67 -12.92 26.01 -17.12
C THR A 67 -11.39 25.90 -17.33
N THR A 68 -10.85 26.62 -18.33
CA THR A 68 -9.40 26.68 -18.56
C THR A 68 -8.64 27.15 -17.32
N LYS A 69 -9.19 28.15 -16.61
CA LYS A 69 -8.57 28.66 -15.38
C LYS A 69 -8.47 27.58 -14.27
N GLU A 70 -9.53 26.79 -14.11
CA GLU A 70 -9.56 25.70 -13.12
C GLU A 70 -8.60 24.58 -13.52
N HIS A 71 -8.56 24.22 -14.79
CA HIS A 71 -7.59 23.27 -15.34
C HIS A 71 -6.13 23.75 -15.09
N ASP A 72 -5.83 25.01 -15.37
CA ASP A 72 -4.48 25.55 -15.21
C ASP A 72 -4.03 25.56 -13.74
N ALA A 73 -4.97 25.82 -12.80
CA ALA A 73 -4.69 25.71 -11.36
C ALA A 73 -4.34 24.25 -10.96
N MET A 74 -5.10 23.27 -11.43
CA MET A 74 -4.81 21.86 -11.20
C MET A 74 -3.44 21.45 -11.76
N ILE A 75 -3.11 21.89 -12.99
CA ILE A 75 -1.83 21.59 -13.63
C ILE A 75 -0.65 22.27 -12.89
N ALA A 76 -0.86 23.46 -12.31
CA ALA A 76 0.17 24.13 -11.52
C ALA A 76 0.53 23.29 -10.28
N ASP A 77 -0.47 22.80 -9.53
CA ASP A 77 -0.26 21.93 -8.38
C ASP A 77 0.36 20.59 -8.76
N ALA A 78 -0.02 20.01 -9.90
CA ALA A 78 0.60 18.79 -10.40
C ALA A 78 2.10 18.99 -10.70
N LYS A 79 2.45 20.11 -11.34
CA LYS A 79 3.86 20.46 -11.60
C LYS A 79 4.64 20.68 -10.30
N GLN A 80 4.03 21.33 -9.33
CA GLN A 80 4.65 21.52 -8.01
C GLN A 80 4.88 20.16 -7.33
N ALA A 81 3.89 19.27 -7.31
CA ALA A 81 4.04 17.95 -6.73
C ALA A 81 5.13 17.09 -7.40
N LEU A 82 5.30 17.23 -8.71
CA LEU A 82 6.41 16.58 -9.44
C LEU A 82 7.77 17.20 -9.07
N SER A 83 7.82 18.51 -8.89
CA SER A 83 9.05 19.20 -8.42
C SER A 83 9.39 18.78 -6.98
N ASP A 84 8.39 18.66 -6.14
CA ASP A 84 8.56 18.24 -4.73
C ASP A 84 9.11 16.82 -4.60
N ALA A 85 8.85 15.96 -5.56
CA ALA A 85 9.37 14.59 -5.59
C ALA A 85 10.85 14.50 -6.03
N GLN A 86 11.44 15.61 -6.50
CA GLN A 86 12.84 15.62 -6.92
C GLN A 86 13.75 15.83 -5.70
N ILE A 87 14.62 14.88 -5.46
CA ILE A 87 15.66 14.95 -4.42
C ILE A 87 16.97 15.37 -5.07
N GLU A 88 17.58 16.43 -4.56
CA GLU A 88 18.91 16.87 -4.97
C GLU A 88 19.96 15.99 -4.27
N THR A 89 20.60 15.11 -5.00
CA THR A 89 21.67 14.25 -4.47
C THR A 89 23.00 15.03 -4.42
N GLY A 90 23.81 14.75 -3.39
CA GLY A 90 25.14 15.35 -3.24
C GLY A 90 25.15 16.77 -2.67
N LYS A 91 24.03 17.27 -2.17
CA LYS A 91 23.95 18.51 -1.42
C LYS A 91 24.36 18.25 0.02
N GLU A 92 25.15 19.17 0.59
CA GLU A 92 25.51 19.12 2.01
C GLU A 92 24.27 19.35 2.88
N ASN A 93 24.01 18.43 3.79
CA ASN A 93 22.94 18.54 4.76
C ASN A 93 23.30 19.55 5.83
N THR A 94 22.40 20.48 6.13
CA THR A 94 22.61 21.50 7.17
C THR A 94 21.48 21.51 8.18
N CYS A 95 21.84 21.62 9.46
CA CYS A 95 20.90 21.78 10.54
C CYS A 95 21.48 22.70 11.60
N THR A 96 20.70 23.63 12.12
CA THR A 96 21.10 24.49 13.21
C THR A 96 20.21 24.34 14.41
N PHE A 97 20.78 24.31 15.60
CA PHE A 97 20.12 24.07 16.86
C PHE A 97 20.13 25.26 17.78
N ALA A 98 19.18 25.31 18.70
CA ALA A 98 19.11 26.32 19.74
C ALA A 98 20.30 26.19 20.71
N SER A 99 20.64 27.27 21.39
CA SER A 99 21.79 27.33 22.29
C SER A 99 21.76 26.41 23.49
N GLY A 100 20.63 25.78 23.80
CA GLY A 100 20.48 24.82 24.91
C GLY A 100 20.57 23.33 24.47
N VAL A 101 20.72 23.06 23.19
CA VAL A 101 20.83 21.69 22.66
C VAL A 101 22.28 21.22 22.79
N VAL A 102 22.46 20.05 23.41
CA VAL A 102 23.76 19.38 23.50
C VAL A 102 24.01 18.63 22.18
N ILE A 103 25.00 19.08 21.41
CA ILE A 103 25.32 18.50 20.10
C ILE A 103 26.37 17.40 20.29
N VAL A 104 26.04 16.18 19.93
CA VAL A 104 27.00 15.09 19.75
C VAL A 104 27.78 15.37 18.47
N PRO A 105 29.11 15.49 18.51
CA PRO A 105 29.88 15.81 17.31
C PRO A 105 29.63 14.84 16.17
N GLU A 106 29.59 15.38 14.97
CA GLU A 106 29.54 14.57 13.74
C GLU A 106 30.73 13.59 13.68
N GLY A 107 30.49 12.39 13.13
CA GLY A 107 31.50 11.32 13.11
C GLY A 107 31.56 10.51 14.41
N THR A 108 30.79 10.87 15.48
CA THR A 108 30.61 9.98 16.61
C THR A 108 29.77 8.76 16.18
N ALA A 109 30.18 7.56 16.60
CA ALA A 109 29.42 6.34 16.28
C ALA A 109 28.09 6.36 17.02
N VAL A 110 27.01 6.56 16.28
CA VAL A 110 25.62 6.60 16.76
C VAL A 110 24.80 5.60 15.99
N SER A 111 23.97 4.83 16.72
CA SER A 111 22.95 3.96 16.12
C SER A 111 21.64 4.16 16.87
N ILE A 112 20.53 3.81 16.23
CA ILE A 112 19.19 3.87 16.80
C ILE A 112 18.57 2.48 16.69
N ASP A 113 18.17 1.93 17.84
CA ASP A 113 17.56 0.62 17.91
C ASP A 113 16.07 0.64 17.47
N VAL A 114 15.51 -0.55 17.30
CA VAL A 114 14.12 -0.78 16.85
C VAL A 114 13.06 -0.09 17.76
N ASP A 115 13.34 0.12 19.02
CA ASP A 115 12.48 0.81 19.98
C ASP A 115 12.70 2.32 20.04
N GLY A 116 13.63 2.87 19.21
CA GLY A 116 14.01 4.27 19.20
C GLY A 116 15.03 4.67 20.26
N THR A 117 15.67 3.68 20.91
CA THR A 117 16.79 3.94 21.84
C THR A 117 18.02 4.39 21.05
N VAL A 118 18.57 5.56 21.38
CA VAL A 118 19.80 6.06 20.78
C VAL A 118 20.99 5.48 21.53
N MET A 119 21.90 4.84 20.82
CA MET A 119 23.14 4.29 21.33
C MET A 119 24.32 5.10 20.82
N ILE A 120 25.17 5.59 21.71
CA ILE A 120 26.33 6.41 21.38
C ILE A 120 27.58 5.75 21.95
N GLU A 121 28.50 5.34 21.10
CA GLU A 121 29.78 4.81 21.52
C GLU A 121 30.75 5.93 21.91
N ASN A 122 31.43 5.73 23.07
CA ASN A 122 32.40 6.70 23.59
C ASN A 122 31.84 8.14 23.62
N CYS A 123 30.58 8.30 24.02
CA CYS A 123 29.87 9.57 24.00
C CYS A 123 30.74 10.72 24.54
N PRO A 124 31.12 11.71 23.71
CA PRO A 124 32.10 12.77 24.09
C PRO A 124 31.44 13.89 24.87
N VAL A 125 30.13 13.90 25.02
CA VAL A 125 29.36 14.94 25.70
C VAL A 125 28.57 14.36 26.88
N THR A 126 28.20 15.22 27.82
CA THR A 126 27.38 14.78 28.95
C THR A 126 25.91 14.94 28.60
N ILE A 127 25.18 13.81 28.56
CA ILE A 127 23.73 13.77 28.37
C ILE A 127 23.14 13.16 29.66
N THR A 128 22.14 13.83 30.22
CA THR A 128 21.41 13.38 31.41
C THR A 128 19.92 13.37 31.11
N GLN A 129 19.14 12.73 31.98
CA GLN A 129 17.69 12.78 31.87
C GLN A 129 17.19 14.23 31.77
N GLY A 130 16.30 14.50 30.80
CA GLY A 130 15.75 15.83 30.51
C GLY A 130 16.61 16.67 29.56
N THR A 131 17.83 16.25 29.21
CA THR A 131 18.69 16.96 28.25
C THR A 131 18.06 16.87 26.85
N THR A 132 17.94 18.01 26.17
CA THR A 132 17.69 18.06 24.73
C THR A 132 19.04 17.96 24.00
N PHE A 133 19.19 16.98 23.14
CA PHE A 133 20.43 16.69 22.44
C PHE A 133 20.21 16.40 20.95
N ALA A 134 21.25 16.61 20.16
CA ALA A 134 21.27 16.31 18.76
C ALA A 134 22.37 15.30 18.42
N VAL A 135 22.08 14.43 17.47
CA VAL A 135 23.00 13.42 16.91
C VAL A 135 22.97 13.46 15.40
N TYR A 136 24.00 12.90 14.79
CA TYR A 136 24.11 12.72 13.35
C TYR A 136 24.15 11.23 13.04
N VAL A 137 23.26 10.76 12.16
CA VAL A 137 23.24 9.40 11.64
C VAL A 137 23.13 9.47 10.13
N ASN A 138 24.09 8.89 9.41
CA ASN A 138 24.18 9.00 7.93
C ASN A 138 24.05 10.44 7.42
N ASP A 139 24.77 11.37 8.06
CA ASP A 139 24.77 12.80 7.77
C ASP A 139 23.41 13.51 7.98
N ILE A 140 22.46 12.83 8.61
CA ILE A 140 21.18 13.39 8.98
C ILE A 140 21.22 13.82 10.44
N ALA A 141 21.02 15.09 10.69
CA ALA A 141 20.94 15.65 12.03
C ALA A 141 19.54 15.45 12.63
N MET A 142 19.47 14.89 13.83
CA MET A 142 18.22 14.62 14.54
C MET A 142 18.31 15.12 15.97
N ALA A 143 17.24 15.72 16.48
CA ALA A 143 17.14 16.22 17.84
C ALA A 143 16.13 15.41 18.67
N TYR A 144 16.52 15.12 19.93
CA TYR A 144 15.73 14.34 20.87
C TYR A 144 15.79 14.96 22.27
N LYS A 145 14.84 14.54 23.12
CA LYS A 145 14.91 14.74 24.56
C LYS A 145 15.17 13.41 25.27
N ALA A 146 16.18 13.36 26.13
CA ALA A 146 16.52 12.16 26.88
C ALA A 146 15.49 11.89 28.00
N LYS A 147 14.81 10.75 27.92
CA LYS A 147 13.90 10.22 28.99
C LYS A 147 14.68 9.49 30.06
N SER A 148 15.59 8.63 29.65
CA SER A 148 16.51 7.95 30.54
C SER A 148 17.86 7.80 29.88
N VAL A 149 18.91 7.70 30.68
CA VAL A 149 20.29 7.53 30.21
C VAL A 149 20.92 6.42 31.03
N GLN A 150 21.45 5.40 30.35
CA GLN A 150 22.20 4.30 30.98
C GLN A 150 23.54 4.19 30.27
N LYS A 151 24.58 3.85 31.01
CA LYS A 151 25.91 3.65 30.45
C LYS A 151 26.37 2.23 30.77
N GLU A 152 26.73 1.49 29.73
CA GLU A 152 27.28 0.15 29.83
C GLU A 152 28.62 0.11 29.08
N GLY A 153 29.71 0.00 29.83
CA GLY A 153 31.06 0.08 29.27
C GLY A 153 31.30 1.42 28.60
N THR A 154 31.56 1.40 27.30
CA THR A 154 31.80 2.59 26.45
C THR A 154 30.51 3.13 25.80
N THR A 155 29.42 2.36 25.81
CA THR A 155 28.19 2.71 25.13
C THR A 155 27.23 3.43 26.07
N THR A 156 26.65 4.52 25.62
CA THR A 156 25.59 5.26 26.31
C THR A 156 24.27 4.98 25.60
N TYR A 157 23.31 4.40 26.32
CA TYR A 157 21.96 4.09 25.88
C TYR A 157 21.01 5.20 26.35
N ILE A 158 20.25 5.78 25.43
CA ILE A 158 19.36 6.89 25.72
C ILE A 158 17.97 6.58 25.18
N THR A 159 17.01 6.33 26.09
CA THR A 159 15.60 6.30 25.71
C THR A 159 15.13 7.72 25.43
N THR A 160 14.45 7.92 24.29
CA THR A 160 14.15 9.27 23.78
C THR A 160 12.67 9.64 23.77
N SER A 161 12.40 10.90 23.61
CA SER A 161 11.13 11.49 23.14
C SER A 161 11.43 12.64 22.18
N ASP A 162 10.38 13.17 21.55
CA ASP A 162 10.51 14.36 20.70
C ASP A 162 11.26 15.48 21.43
N ALA A 163 12.12 16.19 20.71
CA ALA A 163 12.80 17.37 21.21
C ALA A 163 11.80 18.47 21.60
N GLU A 164 12.26 19.47 22.37
CA GLU A 164 11.43 20.62 22.74
C GLU A 164 11.20 21.57 21.55
N ASP A 165 10.12 22.36 21.65
CA ASP A 165 9.84 23.42 20.67
C ASP A 165 11.02 24.37 20.51
N GLY A 166 11.39 24.64 19.26
CA GLY A 166 12.50 25.53 18.94
C GLY A 166 13.89 24.93 19.15
N ALA A 167 14.01 23.63 19.48
CA ALA A 167 15.32 22.95 19.55
C ALA A 167 16.05 22.97 18.21
N VAL A 168 15.32 22.85 17.11
CA VAL A 168 15.82 22.99 15.74
C VAL A 168 15.42 24.36 15.22
N LEU A 169 16.39 25.19 14.79
CA LEU A 169 16.16 26.53 14.30
C LEU A 169 16.04 26.60 12.79
N ASN A 170 16.84 25.80 12.09
CA ASN A 170 16.81 25.72 10.64
C ASN A 170 17.22 24.32 10.21
N VAL A 171 16.58 23.81 9.17
CA VAL A 171 16.88 22.51 8.57
C VAL A 171 16.84 22.62 7.04
N ASP A 172 17.87 22.11 6.38
CA ASP A 172 17.92 21.89 4.94
C ASP A 172 18.69 20.58 4.72
N GLN A 173 17.96 19.48 4.74
CA GLN A 173 18.47 18.13 4.63
C GLN A 173 17.67 17.38 3.59
N GLN A 174 18.34 16.69 2.69
CA GLN A 174 17.71 15.86 1.69
C GLN A 174 18.65 14.76 1.20
N GLY A 175 18.10 13.66 0.80
CA GLY A 175 18.89 12.55 0.27
C GLY A 175 18.08 11.31 -0.01
N GLU A 176 18.81 10.33 -0.53
CA GLU A 176 18.36 8.97 -0.74
C GLU A 176 19.24 8.03 0.08
N LEU A 177 18.65 7.11 0.80
CA LEU A 177 19.32 6.07 1.56
C LEU A 177 18.90 4.70 1.02
N ASP A 178 19.87 3.86 0.73
CA ASP A 178 19.63 2.44 0.51
C ASP A 178 19.35 1.76 1.85
N VAL A 179 18.31 0.93 1.90
CA VAL A 179 17.98 0.15 3.09
C VAL A 179 18.78 -1.15 3.06
N ASP A 180 19.61 -1.37 4.07
CA ASP A 180 20.35 -2.62 4.21
C ASP A 180 19.44 -3.73 4.74
N LEU A 181 18.90 -4.54 3.85
CA LEU A 181 18.01 -5.63 4.22
C LEU A 181 18.72 -6.75 4.99
N THR A 182 20.08 -6.78 5.05
CA THR A 182 20.81 -7.74 5.87
C THR A 182 20.69 -7.47 7.36
N GLU A 183 20.33 -6.24 7.73
CA GLU A 183 20.03 -5.84 9.12
C GLU A 183 18.59 -6.21 9.56
N PHE A 184 17.85 -6.94 8.75
CA PHE A 184 16.49 -7.35 9.11
C PHE A 184 16.49 -8.25 10.35
N VAL A 185 15.75 -7.83 11.35
CA VAL A 185 15.54 -8.57 12.59
C VAL A 185 14.21 -9.31 12.48
N PRO A 186 14.21 -10.65 12.40
CA PRO A 186 12.98 -11.43 12.43
C PRO A 186 12.20 -11.18 13.72
N ALA A 187 10.89 -11.15 13.63
CA ALA A 187 10.05 -11.07 14.83
C ALA A 187 10.18 -12.37 15.67
N ASP A 188 10.22 -12.26 17.01
CA ASP A 188 10.62 -13.37 17.92
C ASP A 188 9.69 -14.59 17.89
N GLU A 189 8.52 -14.55 18.39
CA GLU A 189 7.57 -15.66 18.34
C GLU A 189 6.20 -15.17 17.91
N GLU A 190 5.50 -15.98 17.13
CA GLU A 190 4.16 -15.65 16.71
C GLU A 190 3.15 -16.61 17.30
N THR A 191 2.15 -16.03 17.93
CA THR A 191 0.96 -16.76 18.32
C THR A 191 -0.19 -16.30 17.43
N TYR A 192 -0.72 -17.20 16.63
CA TYR A 192 -1.91 -16.96 15.83
C TYR A 192 -3.05 -17.85 16.28
N VAL A 193 -4.28 -17.44 16.02
CA VAL A 193 -5.46 -18.19 16.45
C VAL A 193 -6.07 -18.87 15.25
N VAL A 194 -6.09 -20.21 15.27
CA VAL A 194 -6.77 -21.04 14.28
C VAL A 194 -7.93 -21.71 14.97
N ASN A 195 -9.15 -21.48 14.53
CA ASN A 195 -10.35 -22.10 15.13
C ASN A 195 -10.44 -21.94 16.65
N ASN A 196 -10.11 -20.77 17.19
CA ASN A 196 -10.02 -20.45 18.63
C ASN A 196 -8.91 -21.21 19.39
N VAL A 197 -7.96 -21.81 18.70
CA VAL A 197 -6.77 -22.45 19.30
C VAL A 197 -5.55 -21.56 19.00
N ALA A 198 -4.83 -21.17 20.03
CA ALA A 198 -3.56 -20.47 19.88
C ALA A 198 -2.49 -21.46 19.38
N VAL A 199 -1.85 -21.13 18.25
CA VAL A 199 -0.73 -21.89 17.70
C VAL A 199 0.49 -20.98 17.73
N THR A 200 1.58 -21.46 18.33
CA THR A 200 2.86 -20.75 18.41
C THR A 200 3.86 -21.41 17.48
N GLU A 201 4.44 -20.67 16.56
CA GLU A 201 5.49 -21.15 15.67
C GLU A 201 6.78 -20.33 15.81
N SER A 202 7.93 -20.98 15.67
CA SER A 202 9.23 -20.30 15.63
C SER A 202 9.38 -19.56 14.29
N LYS A 203 9.64 -18.26 14.33
CA LYS A 203 9.62 -17.34 13.18
C LYS A 203 10.88 -17.31 12.32
N THR A 204 11.97 -17.89 12.79
CA THR A 204 13.28 -17.85 12.11
C THR A 204 13.39 -18.81 10.90
N ARG A 205 12.42 -19.72 10.73
CA ARG A 205 12.42 -20.62 9.57
C ARG A 205 11.85 -19.91 8.34
N GLY A 206 12.61 -19.94 7.24
CA GLY A 206 12.18 -19.46 5.93
C GLY A 206 12.55 -18.01 5.62
N ILE A 207 13.39 -17.34 6.43
CA ILE A 207 13.94 -16.03 6.09
C ILE A 207 15.37 -16.22 5.62
N SER A 208 15.68 -15.66 4.44
CA SER A 208 17.00 -15.70 3.84
C SER A 208 17.34 -14.39 3.14
N TYR A 209 18.62 -14.12 2.99
CA TYR A 209 19.16 -12.93 2.36
C TYR A 209 20.06 -13.31 1.21
N ASP A 210 19.97 -12.59 0.11
CA ASP A 210 20.85 -12.71 -1.03
C ASP A 210 21.16 -11.29 -1.55
N GLY A 211 22.33 -10.76 -1.19
CA GLY A 211 22.65 -9.37 -1.41
C GLY A 211 21.62 -8.44 -0.73
N ASN A 212 21.08 -7.47 -1.46
CA ASN A 212 20.05 -6.56 -0.98
C ASN A 212 18.62 -7.08 -1.26
N THR A 213 18.41 -8.39 -1.11
CA THR A 213 17.13 -9.07 -1.29
C THR A 213 16.79 -9.87 -0.05
N LEU A 214 15.65 -9.56 0.55
CA LEU A 214 15.03 -10.32 1.63
C LEU A 214 14.02 -11.30 1.03
N ARG A 215 14.13 -12.58 1.39
CA ARG A 215 13.15 -13.63 1.06
C ARG A 215 12.56 -14.16 2.34
N ALA A 216 11.24 -14.18 2.43
CA ALA A 216 10.53 -14.79 3.53
C ALA A 216 9.58 -15.86 2.98
N ASP A 217 9.88 -17.11 3.29
CA ASP A 217 9.10 -18.29 2.91
C ASP A 217 8.44 -18.86 4.17
N LYS A 218 7.13 -18.86 4.23
CA LYS A 218 6.40 -19.37 5.38
C LYS A 218 5.33 -20.35 4.95
N THR A 219 5.33 -21.53 5.56
CA THR A 219 4.22 -22.49 5.47
C THR A 219 3.49 -22.51 6.80
N ILE A 220 2.21 -22.26 6.76
CA ILE A 220 1.32 -22.19 7.90
C ILE A 220 0.35 -23.36 7.84
N SER A 221 0.32 -24.20 8.86
CA SER A 221 -0.72 -25.23 9.00
C SER A 221 -1.96 -24.57 9.60
N ILE A 222 -2.99 -24.46 8.77
CA ILE A 222 -4.26 -23.82 9.15
C ILE A 222 -5.16 -24.81 9.91
N SER A 223 -5.09 -26.08 9.51
CA SER A 223 -5.69 -27.24 10.16
C SER A 223 -4.92 -28.48 9.72
N ASP A 224 -5.31 -29.67 10.22
CA ASP A 224 -4.69 -30.95 9.83
C ASP A 224 -4.71 -31.17 8.31
N ASP A 225 -5.72 -30.60 7.62
CA ASP A 225 -5.95 -30.78 6.18
C ASP A 225 -5.71 -29.53 5.33
N VAL A 226 -5.36 -28.37 5.93
CA VAL A 226 -5.18 -27.10 5.20
C VAL A 226 -3.85 -26.46 5.52
N THR A 227 -3.09 -26.16 4.47
CA THR A 227 -1.82 -25.45 4.56
C THR A 227 -1.80 -24.22 3.66
N ALA A 228 -1.21 -23.13 4.12
CA ALA A 228 -0.88 -21.95 3.31
C ALA A 228 0.63 -21.80 3.22
N THR A 229 1.16 -21.75 2.00
CA THR A 229 2.54 -21.38 1.75
C THR A 229 2.57 -19.98 1.19
N VAL A 230 3.31 -19.10 1.85
CA VAL A 230 3.42 -17.70 1.48
C VAL A 230 4.89 -17.36 1.28
N ASN A 231 5.20 -16.72 0.16
CA ASN A 231 6.54 -16.25 -0.16
C ASN A 231 6.47 -14.74 -0.38
N VAL A 232 7.38 -14.01 0.26
CA VAL A 232 7.58 -12.57 0.05
C VAL A 232 9.03 -12.34 -0.31
N VAL A 233 9.25 -11.63 -1.40
CA VAL A 233 10.59 -11.17 -1.80
C VAL A 233 10.55 -9.65 -1.85
N ILE A 234 11.49 -9.00 -1.17
CA ILE A 234 11.64 -7.55 -1.16
C ILE A 234 13.07 -7.23 -1.55
N SER A 235 13.23 -6.27 -2.45
CA SER A 235 14.53 -5.82 -2.91
C SER A 235 14.53 -4.34 -3.29
N ASN A 236 15.73 -3.79 -3.50
CA ASN A 236 15.93 -2.41 -3.96
C ASN A 236 15.22 -1.37 -3.08
N MET A 237 15.19 -1.62 -1.77
CA MET A 237 14.53 -0.74 -0.83
C MET A 237 15.31 0.56 -0.65
N LYS A 238 14.61 1.68 -0.77
CA LYS A 238 15.16 3.02 -0.63
C LYS A 238 14.27 3.90 0.22
N VAL A 239 14.90 4.83 0.91
CA VAL A 239 14.23 5.94 1.60
C VAL A 239 14.64 7.22 0.92
N ASN A 240 13.66 8.00 0.46
CA ASN A 240 13.88 9.36 -0.02
C ASN A 240 13.34 10.33 1.02
N TYR A 241 14.13 11.33 1.35
CA TYR A 241 13.73 12.33 2.33
C TYR A 241 14.16 13.74 1.89
N ARG A 242 13.33 14.72 2.26
CA ARG A 242 13.64 16.14 2.23
C ARG A 242 13.00 16.82 3.42
N LEU A 243 13.82 17.53 4.16
CA LEU A 243 13.45 18.32 5.32
C LEU A 243 13.99 19.73 5.11
N LYS A 244 13.13 20.65 4.74
CA LYS A 244 13.51 22.03 4.48
C LYS A 244 12.38 22.93 4.95
N ASN A 245 12.63 23.79 5.92
CA ASN A 245 11.71 24.82 6.45
C ASN A 245 10.28 24.80 5.88
N ASN A 246 9.38 24.02 6.48
CA ASN A 246 8.00 23.82 6.04
C ASN A 246 7.82 23.06 4.69
N ASP A 247 8.88 22.44 4.17
CA ASP A 247 8.82 21.55 3.03
C ASP A 247 9.38 20.19 3.44
N TYR A 248 8.51 19.21 3.54
CA TYR A 248 8.84 17.88 4.03
C TYR A 248 8.42 16.83 3.01
N TYR A 249 9.32 15.93 2.70
CA TYR A 249 9.06 14.78 1.83
C TYR A 249 9.70 13.55 2.46
N PHE A 250 8.95 12.48 2.56
CA PHE A 250 9.46 11.21 3.06
C PHE A 250 8.75 10.07 2.36
N THR A 251 9.50 9.24 1.65
CA THR A 251 8.96 8.03 0.99
C THR A 251 9.87 6.83 1.19
N VAL A 252 9.26 5.67 1.21
CA VAL A 252 9.91 4.36 1.11
C VAL A 252 9.49 3.73 -0.21
N SER A 253 10.44 3.26 -0.97
CA SER A 253 10.22 2.62 -2.28
C SER A 253 10.99 1.31 -2.39
N GLY A 254 10.60 0.46 -3.31
CA GLY A 254 11.27 -0.81 -3.59
C GLY A 254 10.50 -1.72 -4.52
N ASP A 255 11.07 -2.90 -4.73
CA ASP A 255 10.46 -4.00 -5.46
C ASP A 255 9.88 -5.03 -4.51
N MET A 256 8.73 -5.57 -4.84
CA MET A 256 8.08 -6.61 -4.08
C MET A 256 7.51 -7.69 -5.01
N GLU A 257 7.84 -8.94 -4.68
CA GLU A 257 7.14 -10.12 -5.17
C GLU A 257 6.44 -10.79 -3.99
N TYR A 258 5.21 -11.16 -4.19
CA TYR A 258 4.40 -11.83 -3.19
C TYR A 258 3.67 -12.99 -3.84
N SER A 259 3.76 -14.17 -3.23
CA SER A 259 2.95 -15.32 -3.63
C SER A 259 2.31 -16.01 -2.43
N CYS A 260 1.10 -16.50 -2.64
CA CYS A 260 0.36 -17.27 -1.67
C CYS A 260 -0.23 -18.51 -2.35
N ASN A 261 -0.03 -19.68 -1.74
CA ASN A 261 -0.59 -20.94 -2.20
C ASN A 261 -1.28 -21.62 -1.02
N VAL A 262 -2.59 -21.77 -1.12
CA VAL A 262 -3.40 -22.45 -0.11
C VAL A 262 -3.88 -23.77 -0.68
N LYS A 263 -3.71 -24.85 0.09
CA LYS A 263 -4.12 -26.21 -0.27
C LYS A 263 -4.91 -26.82 0.86
N GLY A 264 -6.00 -27.52 0.52
CA GLY A 264 -6.80 -28.33 1.45
C GLY A 264 -8.31 -28.17 1.29
N ASP A 265 -9.06 -29.09 1.86
CA ASP A 265 -10.51 -29.27 1.65
C ASP A 265 -11.42 -28.52 2.63
N ALA A 266 -10.88 -27.74 3.56
CA ALA A 266 -11.66 -27.14 4.64
C ALA A 266 -11.94 -25.65 4.41
N PHE A 267 -13.21 -25.30 4.25
CA PHE A 267 -13.70 -23.91 4.24
C PHE A 267 -13.79 -23.39 5.67
N LYS A 268 -12.78 -22.65 6.10
CA LYS A 268 -12.77 -21.94 7.39
C LYS A 268 -12.26 -20.54 7.19
N ASP A 269 -13.00 -19.56 7.67
CA ASP A 269 -12.59 -18.16 7.66
C ASP A 269 -11.39 -17.97 8.57
N ILE A 270 -10.25 -17.60 7.98
CA ILE A 270 -9.03 -17.25 8.70
C ILE A 270 -8.66 -15.83 8.32
N ASN A 271 -8.69 -14.95 9.30
CA ASN A 271 -8.28 -13.57 9.15
C ASN A 271 -7.11 -13.30 10.09
N HIS A 272 -5.94 -12.98 9.54
CA HIS A 272 -4.75 -12.78 10.35
C HIS A 272 -3.75 -11.83 9.68
N THR A 273 -2.95 -11.17 10.52
CA THR A 273 -1.77 -10.39 10.10
C THR A 273 -0.55 -10.99 10.76
N LEU A 274 0.38 -11.46 9.95
CA LEU A 274 1.63 -12.08 10.37
C LEU A 274 2.77 -11.07 10.25
N THR A 275 3.36 -10.65 11.38
CA THR A 275 4.59 -9.84 11.35
C THR A 275 5.78 -10.73 11.05
N LEU A 276 6.52 -10.43 10.01
CA LEU A 276 7.73 -11.16 9.62
C LEU A 276 8.97 -10.65 10.35
N GLY A 277 9.06 -9.35 10.56
CA GLY A 277 10.19 -8.69 11.22
C GLY A 277 10.29 -7.22 10.87
N ALA A 278 11.42 -6.63 11.18
CA ALA A 278 11.71 -5.23 10.94
C ALA A 278 13.15 -5.00 10.49
N VAL A 279 13.40 -3.92 9.75
CA VAL A 279 14.72 -3.48 9.31
C VAL A 279 14.92 -2.01 9.63
N PRO A 280 16.11 -1.59 10.10
CA PRO A 280 16.43 -0.19 10.29
C PRO A 280 16.42 0.60 8.96
N LEU A 281 15.91 1.82 8.99
CA LEU A 281 15.94 2.75 7.86
C LEU A 281 17.11 3.71 8.00
N GLY A 282 18.36 3.20 7.95
CA GLY A 282 19.56 4.02 8.04
C GLY A 282 19.62 4.88 9.32
N GLY A 283 19.05 4.40 10.44
CA GLY A 283 19.05 5.11 11.72
C GLY A 283 18.02 6.21 11.88
N ILE A 284 17.19 6.47 10.88
CA ILE A 284 16.11 7.47 10.95
C ILE A 284 14.76 6.87 11.35
N GLY A 285 14.68 5.55 11.42
CA GLY A 285 13.45 4.84 11.74
C GLY A 285 13.54 3.35 11.47
N MET A 286 12.37 2.72 11.43
CA MET A 286 12.20 1.28 11.24
C MET A 286 11.17 1.01 10.15
N LEU A 287 11.43 -0.02 9.36
CA LEU A 287 10.46 -0.61 8.44
C LEU A 287 10.04 -1.98 8.97
N THR A 288 8.78 -2.15 9.26
CA THR A 288 8.18 -3.43 9.65
C THR A 288 7.54 -4.09 8.44
N LEU A 289 7.83 -5.35 8.24
CA LEU A 289 7.23 -6.20 7.23
C LEU A 289 6.22 -7.14 7.87
N ALA A 290 5.01 -7.14 7.36
CA ALA A 290 3.96 -8.06 7.76
C ALA A 290 3.18 -8.57 6.53
N MET A 291 2.45 -9.64 6.70
CA MET A 291 1.51 -10.16 5.72
C MET A 291 0.11 -10.15 6.29
N GLU A 292 -0.87 -9.77 5.49
CA GLU A 292 -2.28 -9.95 5.82
C GLU A 292 -2.88 -11.03 4.93
N TYR A 293 -3.73 -11.87 5.50
CA TYR A 293 -4.47 -12.87 4.78
C TYR A 293 -5.82 -13.16 5.43
N ASN A 294 -6.82 -13.35 4.57
CA ASN A 294 -8.13 -13.87 4.91
C ASN A 294 -8.44 -14.92 3.85
N LEU A 295 -8.64 -16.16 4.29
CA LEU A 295 -8.74 -17.33 3.42
C LEU A 295 -9.98 -18.12 3.77
N SER A 296 -10.69 -18.58 2.75
CA SER A 296 -11.84 -19.47 2.91
C SER A 296 -11.83 -20.66 1.94
N GLY A 297 -10.68 -21.05 1.37
CA GLY A 297 -10.53 -22.21 0.48
C GLY A 297 -9.23 -22.22 -0.30
N GLU A 298 -9.11 -23.10 -1.31
CA GLU A 298 -7.91 -23.23 -2.12
C GLU A 298 -7.68 -22.02 -3.02
N ALA A 299 -6.46 -21.52 -3.04
CA ALA A 299 -6.07 -20.39 -3.89
C ALA A 299 -4.57 -20.35 -4.13
N THR A 300 -4.19 -19.91 -5.33
CA THR A 300 -2.80 -19.56 -5.67
C THR A 300 -2.77 -18.17 -6.25
N LEU A 301 -1.86 -17.35 -5.77
CA LEU A 301 -1.67 -15.98 -6.20
C LEU A 301 -0.19 -15.64 -6.28
N THR A 302 0.22 -14.92 -7.32
CA THR A 302 1.52 -14.25 -7.39
C THR A 302 1.33 -12.82 -7.88
N VAL A 303 1.99 -11.88 -7.21
CA VAL A 303 1.99 -10.45 -7.54
C VAL A 303 3.43 -9.94 -7.50
N GLU A 304 3.87 -9.33 -8.59
CA GLU A 304 5.14 -8.61 -8.67
C GLU A 304 4.88 -7.14 -8.93
N LYS A 305 5.52 -6.25 -8.21
CA LYS A 305 5.34 -4.81 -8.35
C LYS A 305 6.49 -3.98 -7.83
N GLU A 306 6.63 -2.79 -8.37
CA GLU A 306 7.31 -1.67 -7.73
C GLU A 306 6.32 -0.92 -6.84
N PHE A 307 6.80 -0.32 -5.78
CA PHE A 307 5.97 0.55 -4.94
C PHE A 307 6.77 1.75 -4.43
N GLU A 308 6.06 2.80 -4.16
CA GLU A 308 6.50 3.97 -3.40
C GLU A 308 5.39 4.37 -2.45
N ALA A 309 5.72 4.68 -1.21
CA ALA A 309 4.74 5.04 -0.19
C ALA A 309 5.32 6.08 0.77
N GLY A 310 4.56 7.10 1.09
CA GLY A 310 5.00 8.13 2.01
C GLY A 310 4.08 9.34 2.10
N PHE A 311 4.66 10.47 2.45
CA PHE A 311 3.95 11.73 2.53
C PHE A 311 4.81 12.90 2.07
N ALA A 312 4.15 13.99 1.73
CA ALA A 312 4.76 15.29 1.48
C ALA A 312 3.94 16.40 2.18
N TYR A 313 4.62 17.45 2.54
CA TYR A 313 4.03 18.67 3.09
C TYR A 313 4.86 19.88 2.61
N SER A 314 4.27 20.71 1.79
CA SER A 314 4.86 21.99 1.39
C SER A 314 3.84 23.10 1.52
N ASP A 315 2.72 22.97 0.84
CA ASP A 315 1.56 23.85 0.89
C ASP A 315 0.30 23.00 1.06
N GLY A 316 0.30 22.17 2.11
CA GLY A 316 -0.71 21.18 2.42
C GLY A 316 -0.14 19.77 2.52
N PHE A 317 -0.80 18.95 3.33
CA PHE A 317 -0.42 17.55 3.50
C PHE A 317 -0.96 16.71 2.34
N ARG A 318 -0.12 15.87 1.79
CA ARG A 318 -0.52 14.86 0.82
C ARG A 318 0.13 13.51 1.08
N VAL A 319 -0.59 12.46 0.82
CA VAL A 319 -0.06 11.10 0.80
C VAL A 319 0.58 10.86 -0.56
N VAL A 320 1.82 10.38 -0.56
CA VAL A 320 2.52 9.94 -1.76
C VAL A 320 2.36 8.44 -1.87
N GLY A 321 1.80 8.00 -2.98
CA GLY A 321 1.64 6.57 -3.23
C GLY A 321 1.75 6.27 -4.72
N ASN A 322 2.61 5.33 -5.06
CA ASN A 322 2.73 4.82 -6.40
C ASN A 322 2.88 3.29 -6.34
N SER A 323 2.32 2.61 -7.31
CA SER A 323 2.48 1.17 -7.44
C SER A 323 2.42 0.78 -8.90
N ARG A 324 3.49 0.17 -9.40
CA ARG A 324 3.58 -0.31 -10.77
C ARG A 324 3.60 -1.83 -10.77
N LYS A 325 2.59 -2.43 -11.39
CA LYS A 325 2.52 -3.88 -11.56
C LYS A 325 3.58 -4.34 -12.56
N LYS A 326 4.34 -5.37 -12.20
CA LYS A 326 5.30 -6.07 -13.07
C LYS A 326 4.77 -7.42 -13.54
N GLY A 327 4.12 -8.17 -12.65
CA GLY A 327 3.59 -9.50 -12.95
C GLY A 327 2.35 -9.81 -12.11
N PHE A 328 1.51 -10.72 -12.60
CA PHE A 328 0.35 -11.21 -11.87
C PHE A 328 -0.10 -12.57 -12.39
N SER A 329 -0.36 -13.49 -11.47
CA SER A 329 -1.07 -14.74 -11.78
C SER A 329 -1.99 -15.13 -10.62
N PHE A 330 -3.11 -15.78 -10.89
CA PHE A 330 -3.98 -16.28 -9.83
C PHE A 330 -4.80 -17.48 -10.25
N SER A 331 -5.19 -18.27 -9.24
CA SER A 331 -6.20 -19.32 -9.30
C SER A 331 -6.92 -19.37 -7.97
N ALA A 332 -8.23 -19.53 -7.96
CA ALA A 332 -8.96 -19.65 -6.72
C ALA A 332 -10.25 -20.46 -6.86
N GLU A 333 -10.58 -21.20 -5.79
CA GLU A 333 -11.84 -21.88 -5.62
C GLU A 333 -12.70 -21.24 -4.52
N ALA A 334 -12.19 -20.24 -3.82
CA ALA A 334 -12.85 -19.60 -2.69
C ALA A 334 -12.50 -18.12 -2.52
N ASP A 335 -13.19 -17.45 -1.59
CA ASP A 335 -12.85 -16.06 -1.21
C ASP A 335 -11.46 -16.01 -0.63
N LEU A 336 -10.64 -15.10 -1.15
CA LEU A 336 -9.28 -14.84 -0.69
C LEU A 336 -9.02 -13.35 -0.63
N THR A 337 -8.47 -12.89 0.49
CA THR A 337 -7.76 -11.61 0.57
C THR A 337 -6.38 -11.91 1.11
N THR A 338 -5.35 -11.53 0.38
CA THR A 338 -3.98 -11.75 0.82
C THR A 338 -3.08 -10.64 0.30
N GLY A 339 -2.08 -10.25 1.09
CA GLY A 339 -1.17 -9.18 0.71
C GLY A 339 -0.07 -8.93 1.72
N VAL A 340 0.78 -8.00 1.37
CA VAL A 340 1.90 -7.52 2.19
C VAL A 340 1.54 -6.17 2.78
N VAL A 341 1.91 -5.99 4.03
CA VAL A 341 1.82 -4.73 4.76
C VAL A 341 3.25 -4.31 5.10
N LEU A 342 3.66 -3.17 4.58
CA LEU A 342 4.89 -2.49 4.96
C LEU A 342 4.51 -1.30 5.84
N SER A 343 5.05 -1.24 7.03
CA SER A 343 4.85 -0.12 7.95
C SER A 343 6.18 0.50 8.28
N ALA A 344 6.40 1.74 7.89
CA ALA A 344 7.59 2.50 8.23
C ALA A 344 7.25 3.53 9.29
N LYS A 345 8.06 3.58 10.33
CA LYS A 345 8.02 4.62 11.34
C LYS A 345 9.35 5.34 11.31
N ALA A 346 9.31 6.64 11.09
CA ALA A 346 10.51 7.46 11.00
C ALA A 346 10.40 8.74 11.83
N THR A 347 11.55 9.19 12.35
CA THR A 347 11.69 10.48 13.00
C THR A 347 12.85 11.20 12.37
N LEU A 348 12.57 12.36 11.80
CA LEU A 348 13.51 13.21 11.08
C LEU A 348 13.45 14.62 11.68
N GLY A 349 14.32 14.90 12.65
CA GLY A 349 14.37 16.21 13.29
C GLY A 349 13.05 16.58 13.97
N ILE A 350 12.30 17.51 13.38
CA ILE A 350 11.00 18.00 13.88
C ILE A 350 9.80 17.30 13.23
N VAL A 351 10.03 16.32 12.37
CA VAL A 351 8.98 15.54 11.70
C VAL A 351 9.06 14.11 12.16
N SER A 352 7.98 13.60 12.68
CA SER A 352 7.79 12.17 12.88
C SER A 352 6.62 11.68 12.04
N GLY A 353 6.75 10.50 11.47
CA GLY A 353 5.71 9.97 10.61
C GLY A 353 5.64 8.45 10.63
N ASP A 354 4.42 7.97 10.44
CA ASP A 354 4.13 6.58 10.20
C ASP A 354 3.60 6.43 8.78
N ILE A 355 4.15 5.48 8.04
CA ILE A 355 3.69 5.12 6.71
C ILE A 355 3.21 3.68 6.78
N SER A 356 2.08 3.39 6.15
CA SER A 356 1.60 2.03 5.96
C SER A 356 1.26 1.83 4.49
N ALA A 357 1.98 0.95 3.83
CA ALA A 357 1.70 0.53 2.47
C ALA A 357 1.14 -0.89 2.49
N LYS A 358 0.00 -1.08 1.88
CA LYS A 358 -0.62 -2.40 1.72
C LYS A 358 -0.78 -2.71 0.26
N ALA A 359 -0.53 -3.94 -0.11
CA ALA A 359 -0.82 -4.41 -1.44
C ALA A 359 -0.97 -5.91 -1.53
N GLY A 360 -1.89 -6.32 -2.38
CA GLY A 360 -2.19 -7.74 -2.55
C GLY A 360 -3.27 -7.95 -3.58
N ALA A 361 -3.98 -9.07 -3.45
CA ALA A 361 -5.13 -9.36 -4.27
C ALA A 361 -6.33 -9.76 -3.41
N ARG A 362 -7.49 -9.47 -3.96
CA ARG A 362 -8.76 -9.89 -3.40
C ARG A 362 -9.52 -10.68 -4.45
N MET A 363 -10.00 -11.84 -4.06
CA MET A 363 -10.84 -12.71 -4.86
C MET A 363 -12.12 -12.99 -4.10
N ASN A 364 -13.23 -12.94 -4.80
CA ASN A 364 -14.54 -13.22 -4.23
C ASN A 364 -15.30 -14.20 -5.12
N ILE A 365 -15.95 -15.17 -4.51
CA ILE A 365 -16.74 -16.18 -5.19
C ILE A 365 -18.16 -16.18 -4.65
N LYS A 366 -19.13 -16.31 -5.55
CA LYS A 366 -20.52 -16.56 -5.19
C LYS A 366 -21.00 -17.82 -5.89
N TYR A 367 -21.34 -18.81 -5.11
CA TYR A 367 -21.87 -20.08 -5.57
C TYR A 367 -23.34 -20.22 -5.17
N VAL A 368 -24.18 -20.54 -6.11
CA VAL A 368 -25.61 -20.83 -5.86
C VAL A 368 -26.00 -22.13 -6.56
N ARG A 369 -26.51 -23.08 -5.78
CA ARG A 369 -27.04 -24.32 -6.28
C ARG A 369 -28.57 -24.30 -6.27
N TYR A 370 -29.19 -24.76 -7.34
CA TYR A 370 -30.62 -24.77 -7.49
C TYR A 370 -31.18 -26.18 -7.23
N SER A 371 -32.36 -26.23 -6.65
CA SER A 371 -33.08 -27.53 -6.37
C SER A 371 -33.65 -28.17 -7.62
N SER A 372 -33.85 -27.41 -8.71
CA SER A 372 -34.43 -27.91 -9.97
C SER A 372 -34.13 -27.01 -11.14
N GLY A 373 -34.19 -27.52 -12.35
CA GLY A 373 -34.00 -26.79 -13.60
C GLY A 373 -32.53 -26.74 -14.06
N THR A 374 -32.30 -26.06 -15.19
CA THR A 374 -31.01 -25.90 -15.80
C THR A 374 -30.73 -24.41 -15.93
N PRO A 375 -29.53 -23.89 -15.55
CA PRO A 375 -28.41 -24.60 -14.95
C PRO A 375 -28.74 -25.10 -13.51
N ALA A 376 -28.10 -26.18 -13.08
CA ALA A 376 -28.25 -26.73 -11.73
C ALA A 376 -27.44 -25.87 -10.70
N TYR A 377 -26.42 -25.17 -11.13
CA TYR A 377 -25.69 -24.21 -10.31
C TYR A 377 -25.12 -23.07 -11.13
N CYS A 378 -24.93 -21.94 -10.46
CA CYS A 378 -24.22 -20.76 -10.97
C CYS A 378 -23.09 -20.38 -10.03
N VAL A 379 -21.96 -19.96 -10.61
CA VAL A 379 -20.80 -19.43 -9.88
C VAL A 379 -20.41 -18.10 -10.49
N SER A 380 -20.21 -17.09 -9.66
CA SER A 380 -19.54 -15.86 -10.07
C SER A 380 -18.24 -15.72 -9.32
N GLN A 381 -17.17 -15.45 -10.04
CA GLN A 381 -15.84 -15.20 -9.51
C GLN A 381 -15.37 -13.82 -9.92
N ALA A 382 -14.82 -13.06 -8.97
CA ALA A 382 -14.23 -11.76 -9.21
C ALA A 382 -12.89 -11.66 -8.52
N ALA A 383 -11.88 -11.16 -9.23
CA ALA A 383 -10.55 -10.91 -8.66
C ALA A 383 -10.03 -9.54 -9.07
N TYR A 384 -9.32 -8.89 -8.17
CA TYR A 384 -8.65 -7.64 -8.42
C TYR A 384 -7.46 -7.43 -7.50
N LEU A 385 -6.49 -6.68 -7.96
CA LEU A 385 -5.40 -6.21 -7.12
C LEU A 385 -5.87 -5.03 -6.27
N TYR A 386 -5.43 -4.98 -5.02
CA TYR A 386 -5.58 -3.79 -4.20
C TYR A 386 -4.22 -3.24 -3.80
N ALA A 387 -4.14 -1.93 -3.67
CA ALA A 387 -3.01 -1.25 -3.10
C ALA A 387 -3.50 0.01 -2.38
N SER A 388 -3.01 0.25 -1.18
CA SER A 388 -3.30 1.46 -0.43
C SER A 388 -2.06 1.96 0.28
N VAL A 389 -2.00 3.27 0.48
CA VAL A 389 -0.97 3.92 1.30
C VAL A 389 -1.67 4.77 2.34
N GLY A 390 -1.34 4.52 3.59
CA GLY A 390 -1.67 5.37 4.71
C GLY A 390 -0.42 6.13 5.14
N ALA A 391 -0.58 7.40 5.45
CA ALA A 391 0.48 8.17 6.07
C ALA A 391 -0.10 9.00 7.21
N SER A 392 0.66 9.06 8.30
CA SER A 392 0.42 9.95 9.42
C SER A 392 1.71 10.70 9.67
N ALA A 393 1.64 12.01 9.77
CA ALA A 393 2.80 12.81 10.09
C ALA A 393 2.47 13.83 11.17
N LYS A 394 3.34 13.93 12.16
CA LYS A 394 3.36 15.01 13.13
C LYS A 394 4.45 15.98 12.72
N ILE A 395 4.07 17.19 12.36
CA ILE A 395 4.96 18.25 11.90
C ILE A 395 4.97 19.37 12.94
N GLY A 396 6.16 19.82 13.30
CA GLY A 396 6.35 20.78 14.38
C GLY A 396 6.56 20.13 15.73
N VAL A 397 6.69 20.92 16.78
CA VAL A 397 7.11 20.49 18.11
C VAL A 397 6.13 21.04 19.15
N GLY A 398 5.81 20.22 20.18
CA GLY A 398 4.98 20.60 21.30
C GLY A 398 3.57 21.07 20.92
N ILE A 399 3.15 22.20 21.48
CA ILE A 399 1.81 22.78 21.24
C ILE A 399 1.64 23.37 19.82
N LEU A 400 2.73 23.63 19.11
CA LEU A 400 2.70 24.10 17.72
C LEU A 400 2.71 22.95 16.71
N SER A 401 2.75 21.70 17.18
CA SER A 401 2.71 20.56 16.30
C SER A 401 1.31 20.33 15.73
N LYS A 402 1.26 19.98 14.44
CA LYS A 402 0.04 19.55 13.76
C LYS A 402 0.20 18.11 13.31
N THR A 403 -0.79 17.28 13.61
CA THR A 403 -0.82 15.88 13.17
C THR A 403 -1.76 15.77 11.99
N PHE A 404 -1.28 15.16 10.93
CA PHE A 404 -2.04 14.80 9.74
C PHE A 404 -2.11 13.28 9.65
N SER A 405 -3.21 12.74 9.18
CA SER A 405 -3.36 11.31 8.92
C SER A 405 -4.32 11.08 7.78
N LYS A 406 -3.92 10.30 6.80
CA LYS A 406 -4.75 9.94 5.66
C LYS A 406 -4.32 8.60 5.07
N SER A 407 -5.29 7.91 4.50
CA SER A 407 -5.06 6.73 3.65
C SER A 407 -5.69 6.97 2.28
N ILE A 408 -4.95 6.62 1.23
CA ILE A 408 -5.42 6.62 -0.15
C ILE A 408 -5.44 5.19 -0.69
N GLU A 409 -6.47 4.87 -1.47
CA GLU A 409 -6.51 3.66 -2.27
C GLU A 409 -5.90 3.97 -3.64
N ILE A 410 -4.77 3.32 -3.94
CA ILE A 410 -4.12 3.42 -5.25
C ILE A 410 -4.85 2.50 -6.23
N TRP A 411 -5.06 1.25 -5.80
CA TRP A 411 -5.82 0.23 -6.52
C TRP A 411 -6.90 -0.36 -5.63
N GLY A 412 -8.09 -0.41 -6.13
CA GLY A 412 -9.23 -1.05 -5.48
C GLY A 412 -10.13 -1.72 -6.49
N LYS A 413 -11.30 -2.07 -6.06
CA LYS A 413 -12.29 -2.78 -6.89
C LYS A 413 -12.53 -2.10 -8.25
N ASP A 414 -12.61 -0.77 -8.28
CA ASP A 414 -13.05 -0.03 -9.47
C ASP A 414 -11.92 0.52 -10.35
N ASN A 415 -10.69 0.57 -9.84
CA ASN A 415 -9.53 1.13 -10.52
C ASN A 415 -8.29 0.22 -10.56
N SER A 416 -8.43 -1.03 -10.15
CA SER A 416 -7.33 -2.01 -10.20
C SER A 416 -6.82 -2.19 -11.62
N PRO A 417 -5.48 -2.30 -11.83
CA PRO A 417 -4.90 -2.64 -13.12
C PRO A 417 -5.25 -4.07 -13.58
N VAL A 418 -5.69 -4.93 -12.66
CA VAL A 418 -6.22 -6.25 -12.95
C VAL A 418 -7.58 -6.37 -12.34
N ARG A 419 -8.58 -6.60 -13.18
CA ARG A 419 -9.95 -6.89 -12.77
C ARG A 419 -10.49 -8.01 -13.61
N VAL A 420 -10.87 -9.11 -12.96
CA VAL A 420 -11.37 -10.31 -13.64
C VAL A 420 -12.70 -10.69 -13.04
N TYR A 421 -13.67 -10.94 -13.89
CA TYR A 421 -14.98 -11.43 -13.51
C TYR A 421 -15.40 -12.57 -14.43
N TYR A 422 -15.81 -13.68 -13.86
CA TYR A 422 -16.36 -14.83 -14.56
C TYR A 422 -17.74 -15.18 -14.03
N HIS A 423 -18.61 -15.60 -14.94
CA HIS A 423 -19.86 -16.24 -14.60
C HIS A 423 -19.91 -17.62 -15.24
N ILE A 424 -20.19 -18.64 -14.45
CA ILE A 424 -20.13 -20.05 -14.84
C ILE A 424 -21.48 -20.68 -14.52
N GLU A 425 -22.04 -21.43 -15.45
CA GLU A 425 -23.28 -22.21 -15.32
C GLU A 425 -23.00 -23.66 -15.65
N ASP A 426 -23.21 -24.57 -14.67
CA ASP A 426 -22.93 -26.01 -14.82
C ASP A 426 -21.55 -26.31 -15.42
N GLY A 427 -20.48 -25.54 -14.95
CA GLY A 427 -19.12 -25.67 -15.43
C GLY A 427 -18.82 -24.97 -16.76
N VAL A 428 -19.79 -24.29 -17.37
CA VAL A 428 -19.62 -23.58 -18.63
C VAL A 428 -19.58 -22.08 -18.41
N LEU A 429 -18.52 -21.43 -18.91
CA LEU A 429 -18.38 -19.98 -18.86
C LEU A 429 -19.49 -19.29 -19.68
N ARG A 430 -20.12 -18.25 -19.10
CA ARG A 430 -21.22 -17.50 -19.71
C ARG A 430 -20.93 -16.00 -19.68
N THR A 431 -21.42 -15.30 -20.68
CA THR A 431 -21.41 -13.84 -20.76
C THR A 431 -22.56 -13.20 -19.97
N SER A 432 -23.63 -13.97 -19.69
CA SER A 432 -24.79 -13.52 -18.93
C SER A 432 -25.36 -14.69 -18.14
N CYS A 433 -25.98 -14.37 -17.00
CA CYS A 433 -26.60 -15.37 -16.15
C CYS A 433 -28.00 -15.73 -16.65
N THR A 434 -28.23 -16.99 -17.02
CA THR A 434 -29.53 -17.50 -17.46
C THR A 434 -30.60 -17.39 -16.35
N ARG A 435 -30.18 -17.56 -15.08
CA ARG A 435 -31.04 -17.42 -13.89
C ARG A 435 -30.79 -16.12 -13.13
N GLY A 436 -30.49 -15.03 -13.84
CA GLY A 436 -30.00 -13.79 -13.25
C GLY A 436 -30.81 -13.28 -12.06
N LYS A 437 -32.13 -13.22 -12.15
CA LYS A 437 -33.00 -12.77 -11.05
C LYS A 437 -32.95 -13.71 -9.84
N GLU A 438 -32.98 -15.02 -10.07
CA GLU A 438 -32.92 -16.03 -9.02
C GLU A 438 -31.53 -16.08 -8.37
N PHE A 439 -30.48 -15.97 -9.18
CA PHE A 439 -29.11 -15.90 -8.73
C PHE A 439 -28.87 -14.68 -7.80
N ILE A 440 -29.32 -13.48 -8.22
CA ILE A 440 -29.25 -12.27 -7.41
C ILE A 440 -30.05 -12.42 -6.09
N ALA A 441 -31.23 -13.01 -6.14
CA ALA A 441 -32.05 -13.21 -4.95
C ALA A 441 -31.39 -14.13 -3.91
N GLN A 442 -30.47 -14.99 -4.32
CA GLN A 442 -29.67 -15.86 -3.47
C GLN A 442 -28.25 -15.29 -3.18
N GLY A 443 -28.05 -13.98 -3.42
CA GLY A 443 -26.78 -13.28 -3.14
C GLY A 443 -25.70 -13.43 -4.21
N GLY A 444 -26.04 -13.99 -5.37
CA GLY A 444 -25.13 -14.08 -6.51
C GLY A 444 -24.95 -12.74 -7.24
N TRP A 445 -23.89 -12.62 -8.02
CA TRP A 445 -23.66 -11.45 -8.88
C TRP A 445 -23.73 -11.82 -10.34
N THR A 446 -24.49 -11.08 -11.13
CA THR A 446 -24.48 -11.18 -12.58
C THR A 446 -23.42 -10.30 -13.23
N SER A 447 -22.96 -9.30 -12.48
CA SER A 447 -21.78 -8.47 -12.76
C SER A 447 -21.22 -8.01 -11.42
N TYR A 448 -19.90 -8.03 -11.23
CA TYR A 448 -19.27 -7.57 -10.01
C TYR A 448 -19.00 -6.05 -10.04
N TRP A 449 -18.76 -5.52 -11.23
CA TRP A 449 -18.56 -4.10 -11.47
C TRP A 449 -19.78 -3.49 -12.13
N THR A 450 -20.35 -2.47 -11.52
CA THR A 450 -21.56 -1.78 -12.01
C THR A 450 -21.25 -0.55 -12.85
N SER A 451 -20.01 -0.07 -12.85
CA SER A 451 -19.60 1.10 -13.61
C SER A 451 -19.38 0.75 -15.09
N PRO A 452 -19.83 1.60 -16.04
CA PRO A 452 -19.55 1.44 -17.48
C PRO A 452 -18.05 1.43 -17.80
N SER A 453 -17.22 2.03 -16.97
CA SER A 453 -15.74 2.02 -17.06
C SER A 453 -15.11 0.76 -16.48
N SER A 454 -15.89 -0.11 -15.82
CA SER A 454 -15.36 -1.36 -15.28
C SER A 454 -15.00 -2.31 -16.42
N ARG A 455 -13.71 -2.37 -16.73
CA ARG A 455 -13.17 -3.36 -17.66
C ARG A 455 -13.03 -4.67 -16.91
N TYR A 456 -13.89 -5.61 -17.20
CA TYR A 456 -13.72 -6.99 -16.79
C TYR A 456 -13.31 -7.82 -17.99
N PHE A 457 -12.42 -8.73 -17.77
CA PHE A 457 -12.07 -9.72 -18.75
C PHE A 457 -13.24 -10.68 -18.91
N ASN A 458 -13.94 -10.54 -19.99
CA ASN A 458 -15.00 -11.45 -20.37
C ASN A 458 -14.61 -12.08 -21.71
N PRO A 459 -14.15 -13.32 -21.75
CA PRO A 459 -13.84 -14.01 -22.99
C PRO A 459 -15.14 -14.33 -23.76
N ALA A 460 -15.70 -13.32 -24.41
CA ALA A 460 -16.87 -13.48 -25.26
C ALA A 460 -16.59 -14.54 -26.35
N GLY A 461 -17.36 -15.62 -26.34
CA GLY A 461 -17.28 -16.67 -27.34
C GLY A 461 -16.39 -17.86 -27.00
N ALA A 462 -15.84 -17.90 -25.79
CA ALA A 462 -15.12 -19.09 -25.35
C ALA A 462 -16.06 -20.25 -25.06
N GLY A 463 -16.11 -21.19 -25.95
CA GLY A 463 -16.60 -22.53 -25.64
C GLY A 463 -15.74 -23.11 -24.51
N SER A 464 -16.34 -23.83 -23.58
CA SER A 464 -15.78 -24.51 -22.41
C SER A 464 -14.27 -24.33 -22.20
N TYR A 465 -13.90 -23.31 -21.40
CA TYR A 465 -12.52 -23.11 -20.93
C TYR A 465 -12.14 -24.05 -19.79
N PHE A 466 -13.10 -24.81 -19.30
CA PHE A 466 -12.94 -25.67 -18.17
C PHE A 466 -13.07 -27.11 -18.63
N ASP A 467 -12.01 -27.85 -18.52
CA ASP A 467 -12.11 -29.28 -18.49
C ASP A 467 -12.77 -29.64 -17.15
N ALA A 468 -14.05 -29.98 -17.19
CA ALA A 468 -14.79 -30.51 -16.06
C ALA A 468 -14.29 -31.94 -15.74
N GLY A 469 -12.97 -32.11 -15.67
CA GLY A 469 -12.26 -33.31 -15.28
C GLY A 469 -12.41 -33.52 -13.81
N ALA A 470 -13.42 -34.29 -13.48
CA ALA A 470 -13.54 -35.14 -12.31
C ALA A 470 -13.60 -34.44 -10.93
N GLY A 471 -14.77 -34.47 -10.34
CA GLY A 471 -14.94 -34.31 -8.90
C GLY A 471 -15.81 -33.12 -8.54
N ALA A 472 -16.95 -33.44 -8.00
CA ALA A 472 -17.94 -32.51 -7.52
C ALA A 472 -17.31 -31.42 -6.63
N GLY A 473 -17.20 -30.18 -7.14
CA GLY A 473 -17.04 -29.03 -6.27
C GLY A 473 -16.22 -27.86 -6.76
N GLY A 474 -15.30 -27.98 -7.68
CA GLY A 474 -14.41 -26.87 -7.99
C GLY A 474 -14.55 -26.37 -9.44
N ALA A 475 -14.83 -25.09 -9.63
CA ALA A 475 -14.69 -24.44 -10.93
C ALA A 475 -13.22 -24.00 -11.09
N ILE A 476 -12.48 -24.64 -11.99
CA ILE A 476 -11.08 -24.27 -12.29
C ILE A 476 -11.10 -23.11 -13.28
N VAL A 477 -10.58 -21.97 -12.87
CA VAL A 477 -10.40 -20.81 -13.75
C VAL A 477 -9.11 -21.01 -14.55
N PRO A 478 -9.11 -20.87 -15.89
CA PRO A 478 -7.87 -20.92 -16.66
C PRO A 478 -6.95 -19.77 -16.24
N ILE A 479 -5.69 -20.11 -16.03
CA ILE A 479 -4.72 -19.17 -15.50
C ILE A 479 -3.73 -18.86 -16.60
N TYR A 480 -3.59 -17.57 -16.91
CA TYR A 480 -2.48 -17.04 -17.67
C TYR A 480 -1.48 -16.39 -16.74
N THR A 481 -0.25 -16.79 -16.82
CA THR A 481 0.88 -16.03 -16.28
C THR A 481 1.35 -15.10 -17.37
N TYR A 482 1.55 -13.82 -17.06
CA TYR A 482 2.07 -12.87 -18.04
C TYR A 482 2.98 -11.83 -17.38
N THR A 483 3.86 -11.25 -18.16
CA THR A 483 4.68 -10.09 -17.80
C THR A 483 4.29 -8.89 -18.65
N LEU A 484 4.43 -7.68 -18.10
CA LEU A 484 4.27 -6.44 -18.83
C LEU A 484 5.64 -5.87 -19.18
N ASP A 485 5.79 -5.33 -20.39
CA ASP A 485 6.94 -4.51 -20.73
C ASP A 485 6.72 -3.02 -20.36
N ASP A 486 7.73 -2.20 -20.58
CA ASP A 486 7.69 -0.76 -20.26
C ASP A 486 6.62 0.02 -21.06
N ALA A 487 6.07 -0.57 -22.10
CA ALA A 487 4.98 -0.03 -22.90
C ALA A 487 3.61 -0.62 -22.52
N ASN A 488 3.49 -1.30 -21.38
CA ASN A 488 2.29 -2.02 -20.91
C ASN A 488 1.80 -3.13 -21.85
N ARG A 489 2.69 -3.72 -22.66
CA ARG A 489 2.32 -4.85 -23.50
C ARG A 489 2.46 -6.14 -22.73
N ALA A 490 1.40 -6.93 -22.66
CA ALA A 490 1.39 -8.20 -21.98
C ALA A 490 2.04 -9.32 -22.81
N THR A 491 2.97 -10.05 -22.21
CA THR A 491 3.52 -11.30 -22.77
C THR A 491 3.04 -12.44 -21.88
N ILE A 492 2.23 -13.34 -22.43
CA ILE A 492 1.78 -14.54 -21.72
C ILE A 492 2.98 -15.48 -21.59
N THR A 493 3.37 -15.78 -20.34
CA THR A 493 4.54 -16.61 -20.01
C THR A 493 4.17 -18.03 -19.61
N GLY A 494 2.87 -18.28 -19.32
CA GLY A 494 2.43 -19.59 -18.96
C GLY A 494 0.90 -19.74 -18.97
N TYR A 495 0.46 -20.99 -18.95
CA TYR A 495 -0.93 -21.40 -18.86
C TYR A 495 -1.04 -22.65 -18.00
N SER A 496 -1.91 -22.64 -17.01
CA SER A 496 -2.24 -23.82 -16.21
C SER A 496 -3.68 -24.23 -16.49
N GLY A 497 -3.86 -25.20 -17.34
CA GLY A 497 -5.17 -25.76 -17.70
C GLY A 497 -5.00 -26.87 -18.75
N ASN A 498 -6.05 -27.66 -18.94
CA ASN A 498 -6.03 -28.81 -19.85
C ASN A 498 -6.77 -28.53 -21.18
N ALA A 499 -7.11 -27.27 -21.45
CA ALA A 499 -7.83 -26.95 -22.68
C ALA A 499 -6.99 -27.20 -23.91
N THR A 500 -7.57 -27.85 -24.92
CA THR A 500 -6.92 -28.15 -26.21
C THR A 500 -6.93 -26.95 -27.17
N ALA A 501 -7.69 -25.90 -26.86
CA ALA A 501 -7.72 -24.63 -27.57
C ALA A 501 -7.75 -23.48 -26.56
N LEU A 502 -6.84 -22.52 -26.73
CA LEU A 502 -6.71 -21.35 -25.88
C LEU A 502 -7.17 -20.11 -26.65
N TYR A 503 -8.02 -19.32 -26.02
CA TYR A 503 -8.31 -17.97 -26.49
C TYR A 503 -7.36 -17.01 -25.80
N ILE A 504 -6.52 -16.37 -26.59
CA ILE A 504 -5.65 -15.30 -26.11
C ILE A 504 -6.32 -13.99 -26.53
N PRO A 505 -6.75 -13.15 -25.58
CA PRO A 505 -7.33 -11.84 -25.92
C PRO A 505 -6.28 -10.96 -26.58
N GLY A 506 -6.71 -10.15 -27.55
CA GLY A 506 -5.82 -9.21 -28.25
C GLY A 506 -5.34 -8.06 -27.36
N GLU A 507 -6.05 -7.79 -26.27
CA GLU A 507 -5.71 -6.79 -25.28
C GLU A 507 -5.92 -7.38 -23.88
N ILE A 508 -4.91 -7.27 -23.03
CA ILE A 508 -4.98 -7.52 -21.59
C ILE A 508 -4.77 -6.16 -20.94
N ASP A 509 -5.78 -5.62 -20.25
CA ASP A 509 -5.77 -4.29 -19.63
C ASP A 509 -5.59 -3.14 -20.65
N GLY A 510 -6.24 -3.23 -21.79
CA GLY A 510 -6.15 -2.29 -22.91
C GLY A 510 -6.43 -0.82 -22.62
#